data_ea35d28b4aa621272c1b9eaee8460e89
#
_entry.id   ea35d28b4aa621272c1b9eaee8460e89
#
_cell.length_a   1.000
_cell.length_b   1.000
_cell.length_c   1.000
_cell.angle_alpha   90.00
_cell.angle_beta   90.00
_cell.angle_gamma   90.00
#
_symmetry.space_group_name_H-M   'P 1'
#
loop_
_entity.id
_entity.type
_entity.pdbx_description
1 polymer ?
#
loop_
_entity_poly.entity_id
_entity_poly.type
_entity_poly.pdbx_seq_one_letter_code
_entity_poly.pdbx_strand_id
1 'polypeptide(L)'
;MKWACLICNFFKQSNNGGKRLIMKKGKIFFLIFMIIWLVLIILNFVIPEPAFSEQENRYLAKVPEFSFEDLVSGKYSEELDTYINDHFVFRNFWLKLNSFVQVAIGKTENNGVYIGKDGYLFKKFEYTDKERENISIATNAINNFAVKTGIPTYFLLAPNSIYINQDKLPDNVNAVDQNEIINEVYSACPDVKTIDTVETLKENKSTTKLYFKTDHHMTSEGAYLLYQEFCKAANIPPAQLSEFDKETVTTNFLGTFDSKAQVAWQEPDEITVYKNAINTNVLGDYDGETYNSIFNDDYLTKKDKYSYFLNGNHAKVVIKTKVNNGKKLLVVKDSYSHIMAQFLCQNYEEIHFLDPRYYNLPLSDYCSQNEIDETLFLYNVSNLVSDVGIRNVR
;
A
#
# COMPACT_ATOMS: atom_id res chain seq x y z
N MET A 1 -6.33 -5.58 81.97
CA MET A 1 -5.82 -4.40 81.24
C MET A 1 -4.46 -4.59 80.52
N LYS A 2 -3.57 -5.45 80.99
CA LYS A 2 -2.22 -5.63 80.33
C LYS A 2 -2.24 -6.37 79.02
N TRP A 3 -3.18 -7.26 78.74
CA TRP A 3 -3.27 -8.04 77.47
C TRP A 3 -3.78 -7.25 76.28
N ALA A 4 -4.66 -6.28 76.47
CA ALA A 4 -5.14 -5.41 75.36
C ALA A 4 -4.06 -4.48 74.79
N CYS A 5 -3.14 -4.06 75.69
CA CYS A 5 -2.02 -3.21 75.28
C CYS A 5 -0.95 -3.96 74.41
N LEU A 6 -0.75 -5.25 74.76
CA LEU A 6 0.20 -6.12 73.97
C LEU A 6 -0.32 -6.44 72.57
N ILE A 7 -1.62 -6.74 72.47
CA ILE A 7 -2.25 -7.01 71.15
C ILE A 7 -2.26 -5.75 70.26
N CYS A 8 -2.59 -4.58 70.88
CA CYS A 8 -2.57 -3.30 70.14
C CYS A 8 -1.17 -2.90 69.67
N ASN A 9 -0.11 -3.19 70.45
CA ASN A 9 1.27 -2.96 70.06
C ASN A 9 1.76 -3.95 68.96
N PHE A 10 1.31 -5.22 69.02
CA PHE A 10 1.64 -6.21 67.98
C PHE A 10 1.03 -5.85 66.64
N PHE A 11 -0.25 -5.43 66.60
CA PHE A 11 -0.90 -4.96 65.36
C PHE A 11 -0.29 -3.65 64.84
N LYS A 12 0.11 -2.75 65.73
CA LYS A 12 0.79 -1.50 65.32
C LYS A 12 2.18 -1.73 64.79
N GLN A 13 2.92 -2.72 65.31
CA GLN A 13 4.26 -3.08 64.86
C GLN A 13 4.22 -3.88 63.57
N SER A 14 3.25 -4.78 63.36
CA SER A 14 2.99 -5.51 62.11
C SER A 14 2.59 -4.55 60.99
N ASN A 15 1.73 -3.56 61.26
CA ASN A 15 1.28 -2.59 60.25
C ASN A 15 2.41 -1.61 59.85
N ASN A 16 3.32 -1.26 60.77
CA ASN A 16 4.48 -0.42 60.49
C ASN A 16 5.59 -1.18 59.69
N GLY A 17 5.77 -2.48 59.97
CA GLY A 17 6.68 -3.33 59.24
C GLY A 17 6.26 -3.53 57.80
N GLY A 18 4.98 -3.80 57.56
CA GLY A 18 4.39 -3.92 56.22
C GLY A 18 4.47 -2.62 55.43
N LYS A 19 4.13 -1.47 56.01
CA LYS A 19 4.28 -0.16 55.37
C LYS A 19 5.73 0.17 55.02
N ARG A 20 6.69 -0.11 55.93
CA ARG A 20 8.14 0.07 55.63
C ARG A 20 8.64 -0.81 54.50
N LEU A 21 8.18 -2.07 54.41
CA LEU A 21 8.55 -2.99 53.36
C LEU A 21 7.99 -2.54 51.99
N ILE A 22 6.71 -2.11 51.96
CA ILE A 22 6.06 -1.57 50.76
C ILE A 22 6.76 -0.29 50.30
N MET A 23 7.09 0.62 51.22
CA MET A 23 7.83 1.84 50.89
C MET A 23 9.25 1.55 50.37
N LYS A 24 9.96 0.55 50.91
CA LYS A 24 11.28 0.15 50.39
C LYS A 24 11.17 -0.43 48.99
N LYS A 25 10.20 -1.32 48.74
CA LYS A 25 9.94 -1.87 47.38
C LYS A 25 9.56 -0.78 46.39
N GLY A 26 8.72 0.20 46.77
CA GLY A 26 8.37 1.33 45.94
C GLY A 26 9.57 2.21 45.60
N LYS A 27 10.47 2.49 46.55
CA LYS A 27 11.71 3.24 46.27
C LYS A 27 12.65 2.50 45.35
N ILE A 28 12.78 1.18 45.51
CA ILE A 28 13.61 0.35 44.60
C ILE A 28 13.01 0.36 43.17
N PHE A 29 11.70 0.17 43.06
CA PHE A 29 11.01 0.24 41.76
C PHE A 29 11.21 1.58 41.10
N PHE A 30 11.05 2.69 41.85
CA PHE A 30 11.27 4.03 41.33
C PHE A 30 12.74 4.25 40.90
N LEU A 31 13.70 3.75 41.65
CA LEU A 31 15.12 3.83 41.28
C LEU A 31 15.41 3.04 39.99
N ILE A 32 14.89 1.84 39.86
CA ILE A 32 15.03 1.02 38.64
C ILE A 32 14.40 1.76 37.46
N PHE A 33 13.21 2.31 37.62
CA PHE A 33 12.55 3.10 36.59
C PHE A 33 13.40 4.30 36.15
N MET A 34 13.94 5.06 37.09
CA MET A 34 14.84 6.19 36.78
C MET A 34 16.13 5.76 36.07
N ILE A 35 16.70 4.61 36.46
CA ILE A 35 17.89 4.06 35.81
C ILE A 35 17.56 3.66 34.36
N ILE A 36 16.44 3.00 34.12
CA ILE A 36 16.00 2.64 32.76
C ILE A 36 15.86 3.87 31.89
N TRP A 37 15.19 4.93 32.39
CA TRP A 37 15.04 6.18 31.65
C TRP A 37 16.38 6.85 31.37
N LEU A 38 17.28 6.88 32.34
CA LEU A 38 18.64 7.43 32.13
C LEU A 38 19.40 6.66 31.07
N VAL A 39 19.32 5.32 31.08
CA VAL A 39 19.96 4.46 30.07
C VAL A 39 19.36 4.74 28.69
N LEU A 40 18.03 4.83 28.57
CA LEU A 40 17.38 5.16 27.27
C LEU A 40 17.83 6.53 26.75
N ILE A 41 17.91 7.54 27.61
CA ILE A 41 18.40 8.88 27.24
C ILE A 41 19.85 8.80 26.73
N ILE A 42 20.73 8.11 27.45
CA ILE A 42 22.13 7.95 27.04
C ILE A 42 22.22 7.22 25.70
N LEU A 43 21.46 6.15 25.52
CA LEU A 43 21.41 5.38 24.27
C LEU A 43 20.92 6.21 23.12
N ASN A 44 19.97 7.11 23.34
CA ASN A 44 19.45 8.02 22.32
C ASN A 44 20.53 9.00 21.79
N PHE A 45 21.52 9.35 22.60
CA PHE A 45 22.65 10.19 22.16
C PHE A 45 23.81 9.38 21.55
N VAL A 46 23.91 8.09 21.85
CA VAL A 46 25.05 7.25 21.41
C VAL A 46 24.72 6.50 20.12
N ILE A 47 23.46 6.09 19.94
CA ILE A 47 23.06 5.33 18.74
C ILE A 47 22.81 6.32 17.59
N PRO A 48 23.44 6.10 16.42
CA PRO A 48 23.22 6.97 15.26
C PRO A 48 21.75 7.01 14.82
N GLU A 49 21.28 8.18 14.50
CA GLU A 49 19.92 8.40 14.01
C GLU A 49 19.82 8.02 12.52
N PRO A 50 18.91 7.14 12.12
CA PRO A 50 18.66 6.87 10.72
C PRO A 50 17.89 8.05 10.09
N ALA A 51 18.27 8.46 8.89
CA ALA A 51 17.52 9.47 8.13
C ALA A 51 16.26 8.90 7.46
N PHE A 52 16.19 7.58 7.30
CA PHE A 52 15.13 6.87 6.62
C PHE A 52 14.68 5.65 7.43
N SER A 53 13.38 5.47 7.56
CA SER A 53 12.78 4.27 8.16
C SER A 53 12.47 3.23 7.08
N GLU A 54 13.28 2.20 6.99
CA GLU A 54 13.02 1.06 6.11
C GLU A 54 11.66 0.39 6.44
N GLN A 55 11.30 0.33 7.72
CA GLN A 55 10.04 -0.29 8.16
C GLN A 55 8.81 0.47 7.65
N GLU A 56 8.83 1.80 7.69
CA GLU A 56 7.72 2.65 7.27
C GLU A 56 7.85 3.13 5.82
N ASN A 57 8.98 2.86 5.17
CA ASN A 57 9.33 3.32 3.83
C ASN A 57 9.15 4.84 3.68
N ARG A 58 9.71 5.61 4.65
CA ARG A 58 9.66 7.09 4.66
C ARG A 58 10.89 7.72 5.28
N TYR A 59 11.17 8.96 4.88
CA TYR A 59 12.14 9.78 5.58
C TYR A 59 11.61 10.15 6.97
N LEU A 60 12.52 10.10 7.95
CA LEU A 60 12.26 10.54 9.31
C LEU A 60 12.40 12.06 9.43
N ALA A 61 11.72 12.67 10.41
CA ALA A 61 11.73 14.10 10.63
C ALA A 61 13.14 14.61 10.91
N LYS A 62 13.48 15.78 10.37
CA LYS A 62 14.72 16.47 10.69
C LYS A 62 14.56 17.29 11.97
N VAL A 63 15.67 17.61 12.63
CA VAL A 63 15.67 18.57 13.74
C VAL A 63 15.01 19.85 13.28
N PRO A 64 13.94 20.33 13.94
CA PRO A 64 13.29 21.58 13.55
C PRO A 64 14.18 22.78 13.77
N GLU A 65 14.12 23.74 12.85
CA GLU A 65 14.80 25.00 13.02
C GLU A 65 14.06 25.86 14.05
N PHE A 66 14.81 26.43 15.02
CA PHE A 66 14.20 27.24 16.06
C PHE A 66 13.80 28.63 15.51
N SER A 67 12.53 28.97 15.69
CA SER A 67 11.96 30.28 15.45
C SER A 67 11.07 30.67 16.63
N PHE A 68 11.17 31.95 17.07
CA PHE A 68 10.30 32.43 18.16
C PHE A 68 8.82 32.48 17.72
N GLU A 69 8.55 32.76 16.46
CA GLU A 69 7.22 32.75 15.87
C GLU A 69 6.62 31.32 15.89
N ASP A 70 7.41 30.34 15.47
CA ASP A 70 7.00 28.91 15.49
C ASP A 70 6.83 28.37 16.92
N LEU A 71 7.62 28.88 17.88
CA LEU A 71 7.43 28.53 19.27
C LEU A 71 6.10 29.06 19.84
N VAL A 72 5.77 30.32 19.54
CA VAL A 72 4.53 30.97 20.03
C VAL A 72 3.31 30.39 19.33
N SER A 73 3.40 30.05 18.05
CA SER A 73 2.32 29.38 17.31
C SER A 73 2.11 27.91 17.69
N GLY A 74 3.06 27.30 18.40
CA GLY A 74 3.05 25.87 18.74
C GLY A 74 3.68 24.96 17.67
N LYS A 75 3.96 25.45 16.49
CA LYS A 75 4.53 24.68 15.36
C LYS A 75 5.87 24.04 15.72
N TYR A 76 6.78 24.80 16.36
CA TYR A 76 8.08 24.26 16.79
C TYR A 76 7.92 23.09 17.75
N SER A 77 6.95 23.15 18.67
CA SER A 77 6.69 22.08 19.64
C SER A 77 6.14 20.82 18.94
N GLU A 78 5.29 20.96 17.93
CA GLU A 78 4.74 19.86 17.14
C GLU A 78 5.83 19.19 16.27
N GLU A 79 6.67 19.99 15.62
CA GLU A 79 7.80 19.48 14.83
C GLU A 79 8.86 18.78 15.71
N LEU A 80 9.12 19.33 16.92
CA LEU A 80 10.05 18.73 17.88
C LEU A 80 9.50 17.41 18.45
N ASP A 81 8.20 17.32 18.74
CA ASP A 81 7.56 16.09 19.18
C ASP A 81 7.65 15.02 18.07
N THR A 82 7.38 15.39 16.83
CA THR A 82 7.53 14.50 15.66
C THR A 82 8.97 14.00 15.54
N TYR A 83 9.95 14.89 15.66
CA TYR A 83 11.37 14.53 15.62
C TYR A 83 11.75 13.55 16.73
N ILE A 84 11.36 13.84 17.98
CA ILE A 84 11.63 12.96 19.14
C ILE A 84 10.99 11.58 18.94
N ASN A 85 9.74 11.53 18.46
CA ASN A 85 9.05 10.28 18.20
C ASN A 85 9.71 9.47 17.06
N ASP A 86 10.24 10.13 16.05
CA ASP A 86 10.91 9.48 14.93
C ASP A 86 12.29 8.93 15.31
N HIS A 87 12.99 9.57 16.23
CA HIS A 87 14.37 9.23 16.58
C HIS A 87 14.54 8.59 17.95
N PHE A 88 13.43 8.27 18.63
CA PHE A 88 13.50 7.60 19.93
C PHE A 88 14.17 6.23 19.81
N VAL A 89 15.13 5.95 20.67
CA VAL A 89 15.92 4.71 20.64
C VAL A 89 15.03 3.46 20.67
N PHE A 90 15.32 2.48 19.82
CA PHE A 90 14.51 1.28 19.61
C PHE A 90 13.06 1.56 19.17
N ARG A 91 12.84 2.64 18.44
CA ARG A 91 11.50 3.06 17.97
C ARG A 91 10.67 1.92 17.40
N ASN A 92 11.22 1.12 16.48
CA ASN A 92 10.49 0.00 15.86
C ASN A 92 10.05 -1.06 16.87
N PHE A 93 10.83 -1.29 17.92
CA PHE A 93 10.44 -2.19 19.01
C PHE A 93 9.23 -1.62 19.79
N TRP A 94 9.25 -0.33 20.12
CA TRP A 94 8.16 0.32 20.86
C TRP A 94 6.87 0.36 20.06
N LEU A 95 6.97 0.62 18.76
CA LEU A 95 5.81 0.61 17.87
C LEU A 95 5.18 -0.79 17.77
N LYS A 96 6.00 -1.83 17.61
CA LYS A 96 5.52 -3.22 17.61
C LYS A 96 4.93 -3.64 18.96
N LEU A 97 5.57 -3.24 20.06
CA LEU A 97 5.06 -3.50 21.41
C LEU A 97 3.70 -2.81 21.63
N ASN A 98 3.58 -1.54 21.22
CA ASN A 98 2.33 -0.80 21.31
C ASN A 98 1.22 -1.49 20.47
N SER A 99 1.52 -1.84 19.23
CA SER A 99 0.58 -2.58 18.36
C SER A 99 0.17 -3.92 19.01
N PHE A 100 1.13 -4.68 19.54
CA PHE A 100 0.84 -5.93 20.25
C PHE A 100 -0.13 -5.71 21.41
N VAL A 101 0.13 -4.72 22.28
CA VAL A 101 -0.74 -4.43 23.43
C VAL A 101 -2.13 -4.02 22.96
N GLN A 102 -2.24 -3.16 21.95
CA GLN A 102 -3.54 -2.72 21.43
C GLN A 102 -4.36 -3.88 20.87
N VAL A 103 -3.73 -4.78 20.11
CA VAL A 103 -4.43 -5.97 19.60
C VAL A 103 -4.81 -6.93 20.72
N ALA A 104 -3.94 -7.11 21.72
CA ALA A 104 -4.21 -7.97 22.87
C ALA A 104 -5.40 -7.49 23.73
N ILE A 105 -5.69 -6.19 23.74
CA ILE A 105 -6.89 -5.61 24.39
C ILE A 105 -8.11 -5.53 23.46
N GLY A 106 -8.03 -6.15 22.25
CA GLY A 106 -9.16 -6.30 21.33
C GLY A 106 -9.29 -5.22 20.26
N LYS A 107 -8.27 -4.37 20.06
CA LYS A 107 -8.29 -3.40 18.97
C LYS A 107 -8.07 -4.12 17.63
N THR A 108 -8.95 -3.89 16.66
CA THR A 108 -8.95 -4.53 15.35
C THR A 108 -8.50 -3.60 14.22
N GLU A 109 -8.04 -2.40 14.55
CA GLU A 109 -7.55 -1.40 13.60
C GLU A 109 -6.32 -0.69 14.16
N ASN A 110 -5.29 -0.48 13.34
CA ASN A 110 -4.13 0.33 13.70
C ASN A 110 -3.69 1.19 12.52
N ASN A 111 -3.54 2.51 12.75
CA ASN A 111 -3.11 3.50 11.73
C ASN A 111 -3.88 3.42 10.40
N GLY A 112 -5.21 3.27 10.45
CA GLY A 112 -6.08 3.18 9.28
C GLY A 112 -6.02 1.84 8.56
N VAL A 113 -5.50 0.79 9.22
CA VAL A 113 -5.43 -0.57 8.71
C VAL A 113 -6.16 -1.52 9.65
N TYR A 114 -7.18 -2.21 9.14
CA TYR A 114 -7.85 -3.29 9.87
C TYR A 114 -6.97 -4.53 9.91
N ILE A 115 -6.94 -5.16 11.08
CA ILE A 115 -6.24 -6.43 11.33
C ILE A 115 -7.28 -7.54 11.19
N GLY A 116 -7.33 -8.15 10.04
CA GLY A 116 -8.31 -9.16 9.67
C GLY A 116 -7.92 -10.57 10.10
N LYS A 117 -8.73 -11.55 9.67
CA LYS A 117 -8.52 -12.97 9.89
C LYS A 117 -7.44 -13.51 8.95
N ASP A 118 -6.83 -14.64 9.31
CA ASP A 118 -5.85 -15.37 8.50
C ASP A 118 -4.64 -14.54 8.04
N GLY A 119 -4.28 -13.50 8.81
CA GLY A 119 -3.16 -12.61 8.53
C GLY A 119 -3.44 -11.55 7.45
N TYR A 120 -4.68 -11.37 7.02
CA TYR A 120 -5.02 -10.30 6.10
C TYR A 120 -5.07 -8.95 6.80
N LEU A 121 -4.47 -7.96 6.16
CA LEU A 121 -4.54 -6.55 6.54
C LEU A 121 -5.34 -5.79 5.47
N PHE A 122 -6.14 -4.81 5.89
CA PHE A 122 -6.98 -4.06 4.97
C PHE A 122 -6.91 -2.57 5.25
N LYS A 123 -6.69 -1.76 4.23
CA LYS A 123 -6.83 -0.31 4.37
C LYS A 123 -8.28 0.03 4.67
N LYS A 124 -8.51 0.82 5.72
CA LYS A 124 -9.82 1.44 5.95
C LYS A 124 -10.20 2.26 4.72
N PHE A 125 -11.40 2.02 4.20
CA PHE A 125 -11.92 2.70 3.03
C PHE A 125 -13.23 3.41 3.40
N GLU A 126 -13.29 4.70 3.12
CA GLU A 126 -14.46 5.53 3.32
C GLU A 126 -14.89 6.10 1.96
N TYR A 127 -16.20 6.26 1.78
CA TYR A 127 -16.77 6.82 0.57
C TYR A 127 -17.72 7.95 0.95
N THR A 128 -17.23 9.17 0.82
CA THR A 128 -17.89 10.41 1.23
C THR A 128 -18.24 11.28 0.00
N ASP A 129 -18.87 12.41 0.22
CA ASP A 129 -19.21 13.35 -0.86
C ASP A 129 -17.96 13.86 -1.61
N LYS A 130 -16.82 13.95 -0.92
CA LYS A 130 -15.54 14.34 -1.54
C LYS A 130 -15.05 13.29 -2.55
N GLU A 131 -15.14 12.02 -2.21
CA GLU A 131 -14.79 10.92 -3.11
C GLU A 131 -15.75 10.87 -4.30
N ARG A 132 -17.03 11.15 -4.11
CA ARG A 132 -18.03 11.28 -5.22
C ARG A 132 -17.68 12.42 -6.16
N GLU A 133 -17.27 13.58 -5.63
CA GLU A 133 -16.82 14.71 -6.48
C GLU A 133 -15.59 14.30 -7.30
N ASN A 134 -14.62 13.62 -6.70
CA ASN A 134 -13.43 13.13 -7.41
C ASN A 134 -13.80 12.15 -8.53
N ILE A 135 -14.75 11.24 -8.30
CA ILE A 135 -15.25 10.31 -9.33
C ILE A 135 -15.84 11.10 -10.50
N SER A 136 -16.70 12.09 -10.23
CA SER A 136 -17.29 12.92 -11.28
C SER A 136 -16.23 13.60 -12.15
N ILE A 137 -15.16 14.10 -11.54
CA ILE A 137 -14.05 14.71 -12.26
C ILE A 137 -13.28 13.66 -13.07
N ALA A 138 -13.00 12.50 -12.49
CA ALA A 138 -12.27 11.41 -13.14
C ALA A 138 -13.03 10.86 -14.35
N THR A 139 -14.32 10.55 -14.17
CA THR A 139 -15.17 10.00 -15.25
C THR A 139 -15.35 10.99 -16.41
N ASN A 140 -15.53 12.27 -16.10
CA ASN A 140 -15.56 13.31 -17.12
C ASN A 140 -14.25 13.41 -17.91
N ALA A 141 -13.10 13.32 -17.22
CA ALA A 141 -11.79 13.37 -17.88
C ALA A 141 -11.57 12.15 -18.79
N ILE A 142 -11.88 10.96 -18.32
CA ILE A 142 -11.76 9.70 -19.09
C ILE A 142 -12.69 9.73 -20.31
N ASN A 143 -13.95 10.11 -20.12
CA ASN A 143 -14.92 10.13 -21.21
C ASN A 143 -14.55 11.18 -22.27
N ASN A 144 -14.17 12.39 -21.85
CA ASN A 144 -13.69 13.43 -22.77
C ASN A 144 -12.45 13.01 -23.55
N PHE A 145 -11.53 12.29 -22.90
CA PHE A 145 -10.37 11.73 -23.58
C PHE A 145 -10.78 10.74 -24.67
N ALA A 146 -11.69 9.80 -24.37
CA ALA A 146 -12.17 8.83 -25.34
C ALA A 146 -12.82 9.50 -26.55
N VAL A 147 -13.73 10.46 -26.31
CA VAL A 147 -14.37 11.23 -27.38
C VAL A 147 -13.38 12.03 -28.21
N LYS A 148 -12.42 12.70 -27.55
CA LYS A 148 -11.43 13.55 -28.23
C LYS A 148 -10.49 12.76 -29.10
N THR A 149 -10.01 11.61 -28.63
CA THR A 149 -9.03 10.80 -29.37
C THR A 149 -9.68 9.91 -30.43
N GLY A 150 -10.91 9.45 -30.20
CA GLY A 150 -11.59 8.45 -31.03
C GLY A 150 -10.92 7.08 -31.04
N ILE A 151 -9.90 6.86 -30.19
CA ILE A 151 -9.17 5.60 -30.05
C ILE A 151 -10.04 4.64 -29.21
N PRO A 152 -10.09 3.31 -29.54
CA PRO A 152 -10.69 2.32 -28.68
C PRO A 152 -10.19 2.46 -27.24
N THR A 153 -11.10 2.83 -26.34
CA THR A 153 -10.75 3.12 -24.94
C THR A 153 -11.46 2.14 -24.02
N TYR A 154 -10.70 1.48 -23.17
CA TYR A 154 -11.16 0.51 -22.18
C TYR A 154 -10.96 1.09 -20.78
N PHE A 155 -11.87 0.77 -19.87
CA PHE A 155 -11.74 1.16 -18.46
C PHE A 155 -11.96 -0.05 -17.55
N LEU A 156 -10.91 -0.43 -16.83
CA LEU A 156 -10.91 -1.47 -15.83
C LEU A 156 -10.68 -0.84 -14.45
N LEU A 157 -11.73 -0.86 -13.62
CA LEU A 157 -11.68 -0.39 -12.24
C LEU A 157 -11.68 -1.60 -11.30
N ALA A 158 -10.49 -1.97 -10.82
CA ALA A 158 -10.30 -3.14 -9.98
C ALA A 158 -10.81 -2.89 -8.55
N PRO A 159 -11.66 -3.77 -7.98
CA PRO A 159 -12.01 -3.70 -6.57
C PRO A 159 -10.80 -3.95 -5.68
N ASN A 160 -10.83 -3.43 -4.44
CA ASN A 160 -9.77 -3.65 -3.47
C ASN A 160 -10.00 -4.94 -2.66
N SER A 161 -8.92 -5.45 -2.05
CA SER A 161 -8.94 -6.65 -1.21
C SER A 161 -10.03 -6.59 -0.12
N ILE A 162 -10.25 -5.42 0.50
CA ILE A 162 -11.27 -5.24 1.55
C ILE A 162 -12.69 -5.60 1.08
N TYR A 163 -12.99 -5.42 -0.21
CA TYR A 163 -14.29 -5.75 -0.77
C TYR A 163 -14.38 -7.22 -1.22
N ILE A 164 -13.35 -7.74 -1.85
CA ILE A 164 -13.35 -9.12 -2.34
C ILE A 164 -13.22 -10.12 -1.19
N ASN A 165 -12.35 -9.84 -0.22
CA ASN A 165 -12.06 -10.71 0.93
C ASN A 165 -12.79 -10.26 2.21
N GLN A 166 -14.01 -9.71 2.10
CA GLN A 166 -14.74 -9.20 3.27
C GLN A 166 -15.05 -10.26 4.33
N ASP A 167 -15.03 -11.55 3.98
CA ASP A 167 -15.11 -12.68 4.92
C ASP A 167 -13.90 -12.76 5.87
N LYS A 168 -12.80 -12.10 5.54
CA LYS A 168 -11.58 -11.99 6.36
C LYS A 168 -11.55 -10.74 7.24
N LEU A 169 -12.52 -9.85 7.13
CA LEU A 169 -12.61 -8.67 7.98
C LEU A 169 -12.87 -9.02 9.46
N PRO A 170 -12.53 -8.14 10.39
CA PRO A 170 -12.98 -8.26 11.77
C PRO A 170 -14.51 -8.26 11.85
N ASP A 171 -15.08 -8.97 12.84
CA ASP A 171 -16.53 -9.21 12.94
C ASP A 171 -17.38 -7.93 13.02
N ASN A 172 -16.83 -6.81 13.47
CA ASN A 172 -17.54 -5.54 13.63
C ASN A 172 -17.25 -4.55 12.49
N VAL A 173 -16.64 -5.00 11.38
CA VAL A 173 -16.27 -4.16 10.24
C VAL A 173 -17.04 -4.61 9.01
N ASN A 174 -17.74 -3.68 8.39
CA ASN A 174 -18.38 -3.89 7.09
C ASN A 174 -17.60 -3.13 6.01
N ALA A 175 -17.32 -3.79 4.90
CA ALA A 175 -16.77 -3.13 3.73
C ALA A 175 -17.84 -2.24 3.07
N VAL A 176 -17.41 -1.09 2.54
CA VAL A 176 -18.22 -0.31 1.60
C VAL A 176 -18.44 -1.15 0.34
N ASP A 177 -19.64 -1.15 -0.20
CA ASP A 177 -19.93 -1.87 -1.45
C ASP A 177 -19.23 -1.17 -2.63
N GLN A 178 -18.10 -1.72 -3.03
CA GLN A 178 -17.34 -1.20 -4.15
C GLN A 178 -17.99 -1.55 -5.51
N ASN A 179 -18.89 -2.50 -5.58
CA ASN A 179 -19.62 -2.81 -6.79
C ASN A 179 -20.59 -1.67 -7.15
N GLU A 180 -21.24 -1.08 -6.14
CA GLU A 180 -22.06 0.12 -6.35
C GLU A 180 -21.23 1.28 -6.91
N ILE A 181 -20.03 1.49 -6.35
CA ILE A 181 -19.10 2.54 -6.82
C ILE A 181 -18.65 2.27 -8.26
N ILE A 182 -18.25 1.02 -8.56
CA ILE A 182 -17.85 0.62 -9.92
C ILE A 182 -18.99 0.86 -10.93
N ASN A 183 -20.21 0.50 -10.58
CA ASN A 183 -21.36 0.71 -11.43
C ASN A 183 -21.68 2.20 -11.62
N GLU A 184 -21.53 3.02 -10.57
CA GLU A 184 -21.67 4.48 -10.66
C GLU A 184 -20.63 5.06 -11.65
N VAL A 185 -19.37 4.68 -11.51
CA VAL A 185 -18.26 5.09 -12.38
C VAL A 185 -18.51 4.67 -13.83
N TYR A 186 -18.89 3.42 -14.06
CA TYR A 186 -19.09 2.90 -15.42
C TYR A 186 -20.29 3.53 -16.11
N SER A 187 -21.34 3.80 -15.36
CA SER A 187 -22.53 4.50 -15.89
C SER A 187 -22.22 5.94 -16.32
N ALA A 188 -21.20 6.56 -15.71
CA ALA A 188 -20.75 7.92 -16.06
C ALA A 188 -19.74 7.96 -17.22
N CYS A 189 -19.37 6.80 -17.80
CA CYS A 189 -18.40 6.67 -18.89
C CYS A 189 -19.03 6.00 -20.15
N PRO A 190 -20.07 6.58 -20.78
CA PRO A 190 -20.81 5.93 -21.87
C PRO A 190 -20.00 5.72 -23.16
N ASP A 191 -18.95 6.52 -23.38
CA ASP A 191 -18.09 6.44 -24.58
C ASP A 191 -16.86 5.54 -24.40
N VAL A 192 -16.80 4.82 -23.27
CA VAL A 192 -15.69 3.94 -22.90
C VAL A 192 -16.18 2.51 -22.71
N LYS A 193 -15.43 1.54 -23.16
CA LYS A 193 -15.73 0.12 -22.94
C LYS A 193 -15.28 -0.31 -21.54
N THR A 194 -16.23 -0.41 -20.64
CA THR A 194 -15.99 -0.78 -19.24
C THR A 194 -15.80 -2.28 -19.07
N ILE A 195 -14.94 -2.67 -18.11
CA ILE A 195 -14.57 -4.07 -17.86
C ILE A 195 -14.86 -4.41 -16.40
N ASP A 196 -15.94 -5.12 -16.17
CA ASP A 196 -16.28 -5.61 -14.83
C ASP A 196 -15.47 -6.88 -14.49
N THR A 197 -14.85 -6.87 -13.32
CA THR A 197 -14.01 -7.97 -12.82
C THR A 197 -14.50 -8.50 -11.46
N VAL A 198 -15.57 -7.92 -10.91
CA VAL A 198 -16.04 -8.24 -9.55
C VAL A 198 -16.41 -9.70 -9.40
N GLU A 199 -17.27 -10.22 -10.29
CA GLU A 199 -17.72 -11.61 -10.19
C GLU A 199 -16.58 -12.59 -10.47
N THR A 200 -15.74 -12.33 -11.49
CA THR A 200 -14.57 -13.15 -11.78
C THR A 200 -13.64 -13.28 -10.56
N LEU A 201 -13.41 -12.17 -9.84
CA LEU A 201 -12.57 -12.19 -8.63
C LEU A 201 -13.27 -12.91 -7.46
N LYS A 202 -14.57 -12.71 -7.26
CA LYS A 202 -15.33 -13.40 -6.20
C LYS A 202 -15.38 -14.92 -6.39
N GLU A 203 -15.57 -15.39 -7.62
CA GLU A 203 -15.58 -16.80 -7.94
C GLU A 203 -14.23 -17.49 -7.70
N ASN A 204 -13.13 -16.80 -7.95
CA ASN A 204 -11.78 -17.35 -7.86
C ASN A 204 -11.11 -17.18 -6.49
N LYS A 205 -11.61 -16.32 -5.59
CA LYS A 205 -10.95 -16.01 -4.31
C LYS A 205 -10.78 -17.19 -3.35
N SER A 206 -11.60 -18.21 -3.48
CA SER A 206 -11.56 -19.42 -2.61
C SER A 206 -10.47 -20.41 -3.02
N THR A 207 -10.05 -20.39 -4.27
CA THR A 207 -9.07 -21.32 -4.85
C THR A 207 -7.74 -20.66 -5.15
N THR A 208 -7.73 -19.33 -5.26
CA THR A 208 -6.57 -18.55 -5.68
C THR A 208 -6.37 -17.35 -4.77
N LYS A 209 -5.14 -17.12 -4.31
CA LYS A 209 -4.78 -15.92 -3.55
C LYS A 209 -4.68 -14.75 -4.52
N LEU A 210 -5.69 -13.89 -4.53
CA LEU A 210 -5.83 -12.78 -5.49
C LEU A 210 -5.12 -11.49 -5.06
N TYR A 211 -4.90 -11.33 -3.76
CA TYR A 211 -4.27 -10.13 -3.16
C TYR A 211 -3.20 -10.54 -2.16
N PHE A 212 -2.18 -9.71 -2.03
CA PHE A 212 -1.26 -9.84 -0.91
C PHE A 212 -1.99 -9.59 0.41
N LYS A 213 -1.59 -10.29 1.46
CA LYS A 213 -2.17 -10.12 2.80
C LYS A 213 -1.68 -8.85 3.47
N THR A 214 -0.42 -8.48 3.21
CA THR A 214 0.30 -7.40 3.89
C THR A 214 0.40 -6.13 3.07
N ASP A 215 -0.13 -6.15 1.84
CA ASP A 215 -0.06 -5.04 0.88
C ASP A 215 -1.40 -4.78 0.20
N HIS A 216 -1.51 -3.61 -0.43
CA HIS A 216 -2.73 -3.21 -1.14
C HIS A 216 -2.83 -3.77 -2.56
N HIS A 217 -1.76 -4.31 -3.12
CA HIS A 217 -1.75 -4.80 -4.49
C HIS A 217 -2.31 -6.23 -4.63
N MET A 218 -2.59 -6.58 -5.87
CA MET A 218 -2.94 -7.94 -6.28
C MET A 218 -1.67 -8.80 -6.41
N THR A 219 -1.86 -10.12 -6.31
CA THR A 219 -0.85 -11.11 -6.73
C THR A 219 -0.80 -11.22 -8.25
N SER A 220 0.18 -11.93 -8.80
CA SER A 220 0.25 -12.21 -10.24
C SER A 220 -0.98 -12.99 -10.72
N GLU A 221 -1.48 -13.91 -9.92
CA GLU A 221 -2.70 -14.67 -10.23
C GLU A 221 -3.94 -13.77 -10.28
N GLY A 222 -4.06 -12.82 -9.35
CA GLY A 222 -5.14 -11.83 -9.38
C GLY A 222 -5.04 -10.91 -10.61
N ALA A 223 -3.85 -10.42 -10.92
CA ALA A 223 -3.61 -9.60 -12.10
C ALA A 223 -3.85 -10.37 -13.43
N TYR A 224 -3.60 -11.68 -13.43
CA TYR A 224 -3.90 -12.51 -14.59
C TYR A 224 -5.39 -12.57 -14.89
N LEU A 225 -6.25 -12.63 -13.87
CA LEU A 225 -7.70 -12.57 -14.08
C LEU A 225 -8.14 -11.22 -14.68
N LEU A 226 -7.57 -10.11 -14.19
CA LEU A 226 -7.82 -8.79 -14.80
C LEU A 226 -7.38 -8.75 -16.27
N TYR A 227 -6.20 -9.31 -16.57
CA TYR A 227 -5.68 -9.40 -17.93
C TYR A 227 -6.60 -10.22 -18.84
N GLN A 228 -7.15 -11.33 -18.36
CA GLN A 228 -8.10 -12.15 -19.14
C GLN A 228 -9.38 -11.37 -19.48
N GLU A 229 -9.95 -10.64 -18.51
CA GLU A 229 -11.16 -9.83 -18.76
C GLU A 229 -10.86 -8.66 -19.72
N PHE A 230 -9.66 -8.04 -19.61
CA PHE A 230 -9.23 -7.06 -20.61
C PHE A 230 -9.11 -7.67 -22.00
N CYS A 231 -8.44 -8.81 -22.15
CA CYS A 231 -8.29 -9.49 -23.43
C CYS A 231 -9.65 -9.84 -24.06
N LYS A 232 -10.59 -10.33 -23.26
CA LYS A 232 -11.96 -10.59 -23.68
C LYS A 232 -12.66 -9.32 -24.18
N ALA A 233 -12.51 -8.21 -23.46
CA ALA A 233 -13.09 -6.93 -23.84
C ALA A 233 -12.44 -6.37 -25.13
N ALA A 234 -11.13 -6.50 -25.28
CA ALA A 234 -10.37 -6.05 -26.46
C ALA A 234 -10.48 -7.03 -27.64
N ASN A 235 -11.12 -8.18 -27.45
CA ASN A 235 -11.24 -9.26 -28.45
C ASN A 235 -9.86 -9.74 -28.97
N ILE A 236 -8.92 -9.93 -28.02
CA ILE A 236 -7.60 -10.51 -28.28
C ILE A 236 -7.43 -11.81 -27.47
N PRO A 237 -6.67 -12.80 -27.97
CA PRO A 237 -6.46 -14.04 -27.22
C PRO A 237 -5.56 -13.79 -26.02
N PRO A 238 -5.96 -14.19 -24.79
CA PRO A 238 -5.07 -14.13 -23.64
C PRO A 238 -4.01 -15.22 -23.74
N ALA A 239 -2.76 -14.89 -23.40
CA ALA A 239 -1.71 -15.87 -23.21
C ALA A 239 -2.07 -16.82 -22.06
N GLN A 240 -1.78 -18.11 -22.22
CA GLN A 240 -2.09 -19.10 -21.19
C GLN A 240 -0.98 -19.17 -20.16
N LEU A 241 -1.30 -19.39 -18.87
CA LEU A 241 -0.28 -19.52 -17.82
C LEU A 241 0.73 -20.64 -18.07
N SER A 242 0.36 -21.65 -18.84
CA SER A 242 1.26 -22.73 -19.30
C SER A 242 2.36 -22.27 -20.26
N GLU A 243 2.26 -21.06 -20.82
CA GLU A 243 3.28 -20.45 -21.70
C GLU A 243 4.37 -19.71 -20.91
N PHE A 244 4.30 -19.73 -19.58
CA PHE A 244 5.21 -19.06 -18.68
C PHE A 244 5.86 -20.03 -17.70
N ASP A 245 7.08 -19.71 -17.32
CA ASP A 245 7.74 -20.29 -16.16
C ASP A 245 7.29 -19.52 -14.91
N LYS A 246 6.66 -20.23 -13.99
CA LYS A 246 6.26 -19.68 -12.69
C LYS A 246 7.44 -19.68 -11.73
N GLU A 247 7.80 -18.52 -11.17
CA GLU A 247 8.93 -18.34 -10.26
C GLU A 247 8.50 -17.57 -9.02
N THR A 248 8.85 -18.05 -7.81
CA THR A 248 8.75 -17.29 -6.58
C THR A 248 10.04 -16.52 -6.36
N VAL A 249 10.01 -15.19 -6.55
CA VAL A 249 11.21 -14.34 -6.47
C VAL A 249 11.54 -13.92 -5.04
N THR A 250 10.58 -13.95 -4.13
CA THR A 250 10.80 -13.73 -2.69
C THR A 250 9.67 -14.35 -1.87
N THR A 251 10.01 -14.85 -0.67
CA THR A 251 9.08 -15.31 0.37
C THR A 251 9.04 -14.36 1.57
N ASN A 252 9.64 -13.17 1.44
CA ASN A 252 9.78 -12.21 2.53
C ASN A 252 9.29 -10.82 2.10
N PHE A 253 8.01 -10.73 1.72
CA PHE A 253 7.37 -9.47 1.36
C PHE A 253 6.40 -9.01 2.46
N LEU A 254 6.76 -7.95 3.17
CA LEU A 254 5.90 -7.23 4.09
C LEU A 254 5.60 -5.86 3.48
N GLY A 255 4.39 -5.69 2.99
CA GLY A 255 3.99 -4.53 2.19
C GLY A 255 3.57 -3.30 2.99
N THR A 256 2.85 -2.40 2.32
CA THR A 256 2.46 -1.09 2.86
C THR A 256 1.49 -1.18 4.03
N PHE A 257 0.64 -2.20 4.08
CA PHE A 257 -0.27 -2.39 5.20
C PHE A 257 0.47 -2.84 6.47
N ASP A 258 1.48 -3.74 6.34
CA ASP A 258 2.36 -4.09 7.46
C ASP A 258 3.12 -2.87 7.97
N SER A 259 3.65 -2.03 7.08
CA SER A 259 4.37 -0.81 7.44
C SER A 259 3.53 0.15 8.29
N LYS A 260 2.22 0.20 8.06
CA LYS A 260 1.28 1.04 8.80
C LYS A 260 0.77 0.37 10.08
N ALA A 261 0.28 -0.86 9.97
CA ALA A 261 -0.32 -1.57 11.09
C ALA A 261 0.72 -2.03 12.13
N GLN A 262 1.94 -2.34 11.67
CA GLN A 262 3.08 -2.79 12.49
C GLN A 262 2.75 -3.98 13.41
N VAL A 263 2.01 -4.95 12.88
CA VAL A 263 1.60 -6.15 13.63
C VAL A 263 2.84 -7.00 13.95
N ALA A 264 3.06 -7.31 15.22
CA ALA A 264 4.31 -7.95 15.68
C ALA A 264 4.54 -9.38 15.17
N TRP A 265 3.45 -10.07 14.78
CA TRP A 265 3.48 -11.48 14.32
C TRP A 265 3.04 -11.64 12.87
N GLN A 266 3.11 -10.56 12.06
CA GLN A 266 2.68 -10.62 10.67
C GLN A 266 3.60 -11.54 9.86
N GLU A 267 3.00 -12.55 9.24
CA GLU A 267 3.71 -13.42 8.30
C GLU A 267 3.90 -12.70 6.97
N PRO A 268 5.09 -12.79 6.36
CA PRO A 268 5.31 -12.18 5.06
C PRO A 268 4.56 -12.90 3.94
N ASP A 269 4.27 -12.16 2.89
CA ASP A 269 3.80 -12.67 1.62
C ASP A 269 4.96 -13.21 0.77
N GLU A 270 4.62 -14.00 -0.23
CA GLU A 270 5.52 -14.34 -1.33
C GLU A 270 5.13 -13.58 -2.60
N ILE A 271 6.12 -13.17 -3.39
CA ILE A 271 5.91 -12.63 -4.73
C ILE A 271 6.25 -13.71 -5.74
N THR A 272 5.24 -14.10 -6.51
CA THR A 272 5.38 -15.02 -7.63
C THR A 272 5.21 -14.25 -8.95
N VAL A 273 5.99 -14.60 -9.95
CA VAL A 273 5.98 -14.00 -11.27
C VAL A 273 5.88 -15.07 -12.36
N TYR A 274 5.43 -14.66 -13.54
CA TYR A 274 5.27 -15.50 -14.71
C TYR A 274 6.19 -14.98 -15.82
N LYS A 275 7.30 -15.67 -16.06
CA LYS A 275 8.36 -15.27 -16.98
C LYS A 275 8.33 -16.11 -18.26
N ASN A 276 8.64 -15.51 -19.40
CA ASN A 276 8.93 -16.21 -20.63
C ASN A 276 9.87 -15.39 -21.52
N ALA A 277 10.21 -15.90 -22.71
CA ALA A 277 11.13 -15.25 -23.62
C ALA A 277 10.66 -13.87 -24.11
N ILE A 278 9.36 -13.56 -24.05
CA ILE A 278 8.82 -12.27 -24.48
C ILE A 278 9.01 -11.22 -23.39
N ASN A 279 8.54 -11.48 -22.17
CA ASN A 279 8.53 -10.48 -21.09
C ASN A 279 9.90 -10.31 -20.36
N THR A 280 10.83 -11.23 -20.57
CA THR A 280 12.22 -11.13 -20.07
C THR A 280 13.20 -10.53 -21.06
N ASN A 281 12.77 -10.23 -22.30
CA ASN A 281 13.60 -9.66 -23.35
C ASN A 281 12.93 -8.45 -23.98
N VAL A 282 12.64 -7.46 -23.16
CA VAL A 282 12.05 -6.18 -23.57
C VAL A 282 13.10 -5.08 -23.59
N LEU A 283 12.81 -4.00 -24.30
CA LEU A 283 13.54 -2.74 -24.20
C LEU A 283 12.62 -1.71 -23.57
N GLY A 284 12.94 -1.27 -22.35
CA GLY A 284 12.16 -0.32 -21.60
C GLY A 284 12.83 1.05 -21.50
N ASP A 285 12.06 2.11 -21.75
CA ASP A 285 12.39 3.51 -21.42
C ASP A 285 11.59 3.89 -20.17
N TYR A 286 12.27 4.21 -19.07
CA TYR A 286 11.71 4.59 -17.78
C TYR A 286 12.10 6.04 -17.49
N ASP A 287 11.25 7.00 -17.85
CA ASP A 287 11.53 8.43 -17.73
C ASP A 287 12.86 8.87 -18.38
N GLY A 288 13.29 8.19 -19.44
CA GLY A 288 14.54 8.44 -20.17
C GLY A 288 15.71 7.52 -19.78
N GLU A 289 15.55 6.69 -18.74
CA GLU A 289 16.53 5.65 -18.41
C GLU A 289 16.15 4.32 -19.07
N THR A 290 17.14 3.60 -19.61
CA THR A 290 16.90 2.35 -20.34
C THR A 290 17.17 1.12 -19.47
N TYR A 291 16.19 0.21 -19.42
CA TYR A 291 16.31 -1.11 -18.79
C TYR A 291 15.84 -2.20 -19.77
N ASN A 292 16.48 -3.37 -19.72
CA ASN A 292 16.16 -4.49 -20.61
C ASN A 292 15.22 -5.52 -20.00
N SER A 293 14.47 -5.13 -18.97
CA SER A 293 13.53 -6.00 -18.26
C SER A 293 12.40 -5.18 -17.68
N ILE A 294 11.23 -5.78 -17.55
CA ILE A 294 10.12 -5.25 -16.74
C ILE A 294 10.26 -5.62 -15.25
N PHE A 295 11.28 -6.40 -14.91
CA PHE A 295 11.57 -6.87 -13.57
C PHE A 295 12.91 -6.30 -13.11
N ASN A 296 12.99 -5.79 -11.87
CA ASN A 296 14.22 -5.26 -11.29
C ASN A 296 14.54 -5.95 -9.95
N ASP A 297 15.52 -6.84 -9.98
CA ASP A 297 15.96 -7.65 -8.83
C ASP A 297 16.50 -6.81 -7.66
N ASP A 298 16.96 -5.57 -7.89
CA ASP A 298 17.47 -4.69 -6.83
C ASP A 298 16.42 -4.40 -5.75
N TYR A 299 15.13 -4.41 -6.13
CA TYR A 299 14.04 -4.19 -5.18
C TYR A 299 13.76 -5.39 -4.27
N LEU A 300 14.19 -6.58 -4.61
CA LEU A 300 14.01 -7.77 -3.76
C LEU A 300 14.77 -7.67 -2.43
N THR A 301 15.81 -6.83 -2.38
CA THR A 301 16.59 -6.55 -1.17
C THR A 301 16.04 -5.38 -0.36
N LYS A 302 15.12 -4.58 -0.92
CA LYS A 302 14.52 -3.40 -0.30
C LYS A 302 13.21 -3.75 0.41
N LYS A 303 12.69 -2.83 1.22
CA LYS A 303 11.37 -2.97 1.87
C LYS A 303 10.26 -2.98 0.81
N ASP A 304 10.30 -2.05 -0.15
CA ASP A 304 9.34 -1.97 -1.25
C ASP A 304 9.69 -2.96 -2.37
N LYS A 305 9.41 -4.24 -2.10
CA LYS A 305 9.65 -5.31 -3.07
C LYS A 305 8.64 -5.32 -4.22
N TYR A 306 7.49 -4.65 -4.09
CA TYR A 306 6.53 -4.54 -5.19
C TYR A 306 7.08 -3.70 -6.35
N SER A 307 7.98 -2.78 -6.09
CA SER A 307 8.72 -2.04 -7.13
C SER A 307 9.65 -2.92 -7.99
N TYR A 308 9.75 -4.22 -7.71
CA TYR A 308 10.29 -5.23 -8.62
C TYR A 308 9.61 -5.20 -10.00
N PHE A 309 8.29 -4.91 -10.04
CA PHE A 309 7.54 -4.74 -11.27
C PHE A 309 7.70 -3.31 -11.82
N LEU A 310 8.03 -3.18 -13.09
CA LEU A 310 8.23 -1.92 -13.82
C LEU A 310 9.19 -0.93 -13.12
N ASN A 311 10.16 -1.42 -12.36
CA ASN A 311 11.15 -0.58 -11.66
C ASN A 311 10.50 0.48 -10.71
N GLY A 312 9.28 0.22 -10.22
CA GLY A 312 8.52 1.10 -9.34
C GLY A 312 7.68 2.15 -10.09
N ASN A 313 7.48 3.31 -9.45
CA ASN A 313 6.64 4.38 -9.99
C ASN A 313 7.45 5.31 -10.89
N HIS A 314 6.97 5.46 -12.11
CA HIS A 314 7.50 6.37 -13.13
C HIS A 314 6.37 7.20 -13.72
N ALA A 315 6.67 8.41 -14.18
CA ALA A 315 5.71 9.24 -14.92
C ALA A 315 5.37 8.58 -16.25
N LYS A 316 6.40 8.04 -16.94
CA LYS A 316 6.29 7.37 -18.22
C LYS A 316 7.18 6.13 -18.27
N VAL A 317 6.61 5.00 -18.71
CA VAL A 317 7.38 3.80 -19.08
C VAL A 317 6.94 3.37 -20.46
N VAL A 318 7.88 3.18 -21.37
CA VAL A 318 7.61 2.64 -22.70
C VAL A 318 8.34 1.30 -22.86
N ILE A 319 7.58 0.23 -23.06
CA ILE A 319 8.11 -1.12 -23.23
C ILE A 319 7.96 -1.55 -24.68
N LYS A 320 9.08 -1.86 -25.33
CA LYS A 320 9.11 -2.52 -26.63
C LYS A 320 9.36 -4.00 -26.44
N THR A 321 8.43 -4.81 -26.89
CA THR A 321 8.48 -6.26 -26.79
C THR A 321 9.09 -6.89 -28.06
N LYS A 322 9.12 -8.21 -28.13
CA LYS A 322 9.46 -8.96 -29.37
C LYS A 322 8.24 -9.39 -30.16
N VAL A 323 7.05 -9.00 -29.75
CA VAL A 323 5.85 -9.19 -30.56
C VAL A 323 5.95 -8.27 -31.77
N ASN A 324 5.67 -8.80 -32.94
CA ASN A 324 5.74 -8.05 -34.20
C ASN A 324 4.36 -8.03 -34.86
N ASN A 325 3.48 -7.18 -34.32
CA ASN A 325 2.10 -7.04 -34.81
C ASN A 325 1.70 -5.59 -35.09
N GLY A 326 2.60 -4.64 -34.88
CA GLY A 326 2.41 -3.21 -35.06
C GLY A 326 1.51 -2.58 -34.01
N LYS A 327 0.97 -3.33 -33.02
CA LYS A 327 0.01 -2.83 -32.04
C LYS A 327 0.67 -2.10 -30.88
N LYS A 328 0.15 -0.92 -30.57
CA LYS A 328 0.61 -0.07 -29.46
C LYS A 328 -0.52 0.19 -28.46
N LEU A 329 -0.30 -0.14 -27.21
CA LEU A 329 -1.23 0.07 -26.12
C LEU A 329 -0.76 1.22 -25.22
N LEU A 330 -1.64 2.18 -24.94
CA LEU A 330 -1.47 3.12 -23.82
C LEU A 330 -2.19 2.59 -22.59
N VAL A 331 -1.48 2.46 -21.46
CA VAL A 331 -2.04 2.15 -20.14
C VAL A 331 -1.96 3.40 -19.26
N VAL A 332 -3.09 4.05 -19.02
CA VAL A 332 -3.23 5.16 -18.07
C VAL A 332 -3.55 4.56 -16.71
N LYS A 333 -2.69 4.76 -15.70
CA LYS A 333 -2.61 3.79 -14.62
C LYS A 333 -2.37 4.35 -13.22
N ASP A 334 -2.68 3.52 -12.26
CA ASP A 334 -2.01 3.48 -10.96
C ASP A 334 -1.05 2.27 -10.86
N SER A 335 -0.53 1.98 -9.67
CA SER A 335 0.43 0.89 -9.45
C SER A 335 -0.14 -0.53 -9.61
N TYR A 336 -1.47 -0.71 -9.71
CA TYR A 336 -2.08 -2.02 -9.98
C TYR A 336 -1.69 -2.58 -11.35
N SER A 337 -1.37 -1.71 -12.30
CA SER A 337 -0.95 -2.13 -13.65
C SER A 337 0.44 -2.75 -13.69
N HIS A 338 1.30 -2.46 -12.70
CA HIS A 338 2.71 -2.89 -12.75
C HIS A 338 2.84 -4.40 -12.88
N ILE A 339 2.13 -5.14 -12.03
CA ILE A 339 2.15 -6.60 -12.04
C ILE A 339 1.46 -7.20 -13.29
N MET A 340 0.51 -6.47 -13.90
CA MET A 340 -0.18 -6.91 -15.12
C MET A 340 0.71 -6.78 -16.37
N ALA A 341 1.75 -5.95 -16.34
CA ALA A 341 2.69 -5.75 -17.45
C ALA A 341 3.29 -7.07 -17.96
N GLN A 342 3.55 -8.04 -17.06
CA GLN A 342 4.12 -9.35 -17.43
C GLN A 342 3.24 -10.12 -18.43
N PHE A 343 1.93 -9.90 -18.40
CA PHE A 343 0.97 -10.54 -19.30
C PHE A 343 0.71 -9.68 -20.53
N LEU A 344 0.58 -8.36 -20.41
CA LEU A 344 0.34 -7.44 -21.51
C LEU A 344 1.44 -7.51 -22.59
N CYS A 345 2.68 -7.78 -22.20
CA CYS A 345 3.81 -7.97 -23.12
C CYS A 345 3.59 -9.06 -24.19
N GLN A 346 2.62 -9.96 -23.99
CA GLN A 346 2.32 -11.05 -24.93
C GLN A 346 1.49 -10.59 -26.13
N ASN A 347 0.80 -9.45 -26.03
CA ASN A 347 -0.19 -9.04 -27.04
C ASN A 347 0.20 -7.81 -27.83
N TYR A 348 1.17 -7.02 -27.35
CA TYR A 348 1.50 -5.73 -27.94
C TYR A 348 2.99 -5.63 -28.27
N GLU A 349 3.29 -5.01 -29.42
CA GLU A 349 4.66 -4.68 -29.82
C GLU A 349 5.23 -3.56 -28.94
N GLU A 350 4.39 -2.57 -28.62
CA GLU A 350 4.79 -1.46 -27.76
C GLU A 350 3.70 -1.17 -26.72
N ILE A 351 4.10 -0.96 -25.45
CA ILE A 351 3.19 -0.63 -24.35
C ILE A 351 3.71 0.61 -23.65
N HIS A 352 2.87 1.63 -23.58
CA HIS A 352 3.14 2.89 -22.88
C HIS A 352 2.37 2.92 -21.57
N PHE A 353 3.06 3.00 -20.43
CA PHE A 353 2.44 3.20 -19.13
C PHE A 353 2.62 4.66 -18.72
N LEU A 354 1.52 5.37 -18.53
CA LEU A 354 1.52 6.75 -18.06
C LEU A 354 0.78 6.86 -16.74
N ASP A 355 1.43 7.50 -15.76
CA ASP A 355 0.86 7.73 -14.45
C ASP A 355 0.51 9.21 -14.31
N PRO A 356 -0.77 9.60 -14.36
CA PRO A 356 -1.19 11.00 -14.34
C PRO A 356 -0.85 11.76 -13.06
N ARG A 357 -0.44 11.06 -12.00
CA ARG A 357 0.05 11.70 -10.78
C ARG A 357 1.39 12.40 -11.00
N TYR A 358 2.17 11.92 -11.96
CA TYR A 358 3.52 12.38 -12.28
C TYR A 358 3.63 12.90 -13.72
N TYR A 359 2.79 12.45 -14.65
CA TYR A 359 2.76 12.86 -16.04
C TYR A 359 1.73 13.97 -16.27
N ASN A 360 2.19 15.18 -16.63
CA ASN A 360 1.35 16.39 -16.68
C ASN A 360 1.07 16.92 -18.10
N LEU A 361 1.51 16.22 -19.14
CA LEU A 361 1.26 16.64 -20.53
C LEU A 361 -0.06 16.06 -21.06
N PRO A 362 -0.72 16.70 -22.06
CA PRO A 362 -1.94 16.19 -22.64
C PRO A 362 -1.81 14.79 -23.21
N LEU A 363 -2.64 13.85 -22.76
CA LEU A 363 -2.57 12.45 -23.21
C LEU A 363 -3.09 12.28 -24.64
N SER A 364 -4.04 13.11 -25.11
CA SER A 364 -4.52 13.10 -26.50
C SER A 364 -3.41 13.42 -27.50
N ASP A 365 -2.54 14.39 -27.17
CA ASP A 365 -1.41 14.75 -27.99
C ASP A 365 -0.36 13.63 -27.99
N TYR A 366 -0.16 13.01 -26.80
CA TYR A 366 0.72 11.86 -26.65
C TYR A 366 0.28 10.68 -27.55
N CYS A 367 -1.02 10.36 -27.55
CA CYS A 367 -1.56 9.30 -28.41
C CYS A 367 -1.29 9.56 -29.88
N SER A 368 -1.53 10.78 -30.35
CA SER A 368 -1.30 11.16 -31.75
C SER A 368 0.18 11.11 -32.14
N GLN A 369 1.08 11.58 -31.26
CA GLN A 369 2.52 11.60 -31.52
C GLN A 369 3.15 10.21 -31.52
N ASN A 370 2.60 9.26 -30.77
CA ASN A 370 3.12 7.91 -30.63
C ASN A 370 2.33 6.87 -31.43
N GLU A 371 1.29 7.29 -32.18
CA GLU A 371 0.44 6.41 -32.98
C GLU A 371 -0.17 5.27 -32.15
N ILE A 372 -0.78 5.61 -31.00
CA ILE A 372 -1.40 4.65 -30.10
C ILE A 372 -2.69 4.08 -30.73
N ASP A 373 -2.81 2.75 -30.74
CA ASP A 373 -3.97 2.05 -31.32
C ASP A 373 -5.13 1.88 -30.32
N GLU A 374 -4.81 1.64 -29.04
CA GLU A 374 -5.77 1.33 -27.99
C GLU A 374 -5.34 1.96 -26.66
N THR A 375 -6.31 2.32 -25.83
CA THR A 375 -6.04 2.85 -24.47
C THR A 375 -6.75 2.04 -23.41
N LEU A 376 -6.05 1.68 -22.34
CA LEU A 376 -6.57 1.04 -21.14
C LEU A 376 -6.38 1.98 -19.94
N PHE A 377 -7.47 2.46 -19.35
CA PHE A 377 -7.46 3.03 -18.01
C PHE A 377 -7.52 1.88 -17.00
N LEU A 378 -6.50 1.74 -16.17
CA LEU A 378 -6.39 0.69 -15.16
C LEU A 378 -6.11 1.29 -13.79
N TYR A 379 -7.13 1.30 -12.95
CA TYR A 379 -7.12 1.83 -11.59
C TYR A 379 -7.73 0.85 -10.61
N ASN A 380 -7.38 0.97 -9.34
CA ASN A 380 -8.18 0.40 -8.27
C ASN A 380 -9.15 1.44 -7.70
N VAL A 381 -10.25 0.97 -7.08
CA VAL A 381 -11.30 1.85 -6.55
C VAL A 381 -10.74 2.88 -5.57
N SER A 382 -9.93 2.46 -4.61
CA SER A 382 -9.35 3.37 -3.59
C SER A 382 -8.52 4.50 -4.18
N ASN A 383 -7.78 4.22 -5.25
CA ASN A 383 -6.94 5.23 -5.89
C ASN A 383 -7.77 6.16 -6.77
N LEU A 384 -8.71 5.63 -7.58
CA LEU A 384 -9.55 6.47 -8.43
C LEU A 384 -10.30 7.53 -7.63
N VAL A 385 -10.86 7.15 -6.48
CA VAL A 385 -11.64 8.10 -5.63
C VAL A 385 -10.77 9.13 -4.91
N SER A 386 -9.47 8.86 -4.73
CA SER A 386 -8.55 9.76 -4.04
C SER A 386 -7.56 10.47 -4.96
N ASP A 387 -7.39 9.99 -6.20
CA ASP A 387 -6.41 10.53 -7.15
C ASP A 387 -6.92 11.82 -7.80
N VAL A 388 -6.13 12.87 -7.64
CA VAL A 388 -6.36 14.15 -8.32
C VAL A 388 -5.59 14.28 -9.64
N GLY A 389 -4.62 13.40 -9.91
CA GLY A 389 -3.79 13.42 -11.12
C GLY A 389 -4.58 13.13 -12.39
N ILE A 390 -5.61 12.27 -12.29
CA ILE A 390 -6.48 11.91 -13.42
C ILE A 390 -7.22 13.14 -14.04
N ARG A 391 -7.33 14.25 -13.30
CA ARG A 391 -7.84 15.54 -13.82
C ARG A 391 -7.00 16.09 -14.99
N ASN A 392 -5.73 15.66 -15.08
CA ASN A 392 -4.79 16.09 -16.12
C ASN A 392 -4.92 15.28 -17.42
N VAL A 393 -5.76 14.24 -17.45
CA VAL A 393 -6.12 13.50 -18.64
C VAL A 393 -6.95 14.40 -19.56
N ARG A 394 -6.35 14.87 -20.67
CA ARG A 394 -6.94 15.82 -21.63
C ARG A 394 -6.65 15.37 -23.07
#